data_cbdd768760c33faa13bc7e73de0b5984
#
_entry.id   cbdd768760c33faa13bc7e73de0b5984
#
_cell.length_a   1.000
_cell.length_b   1.000
_cell.length_c   1.000
_cell.angle_alpha   90.00
_cell.angle_beta   90.00
_cell.angle_gamma   90.00
#
_symmetry.space_group_name_H-M   'P 1'
#
loop_
_entity.id
_entity.type
_entity.pdbx_description
1 polymer ?
#
loop_
_entity_poly.entity_id
_entity_poly.type
_entity_poly.pdbx_seq_one_letter_code
_entity_poly.pdbx_strand_id
1 'polypeptide(L)'
;NSNDNNNNNNKQLTREESLRLEEESQKVKGSKWNAAQTFEERSYLSWAETTLNEILRRQCKDELWFASEKEHIKSKEVRGGWRRRFLLLSVKKLSGNCSIVLSRGKMKHGLDLETTEFEIKATYTKGEDFDYDDGYVEVDGTFTVPEISIETIADDEFEIRDAKAKEPKEVEDENERKALKEDCELFMKDLKGFVTGACEHLEQKLAEKAND
;
A
#
# COMPACT_ATOMS: atom_id res chain seq x y z
N ASN A 1 -35.26 52.22 -1.04
CA ASN A 1 -33.87 51.87 -1.32
C ASN A 1 -33.41 50.91 -0.25
N SER A 2 -33.66 49.64 -0.50
CA SER A 2 -33.21 48.54 0.35
C SER A 2 -31.95 47.95 -0.27
N ASN A 3 -30.84 48.01 0.48
CA ASN A 3 -29.62 47.31 0.15
C ASN A 3 -29.58 46.01 0.97
N ASP A 4 -29.89 44.92 0.34
CA ASP A 4 -29.63 43.59 0.88
C ASP A 4 -28.16 43.21 0.58
N ASN A 5 -27.31 43.36 1.59
CA ASN A 5 -25.95 42.80 1.58
C ASN A 5 -26.01 41.31 1.97
N ASN A 6 -26.05 40.48 0.96
CA ASN A 6 -25.92 39.04 1.11
C ASN A 6 -24.41 38.67 1.30
N ASN A 7 -23.99 38.63 2.54
CA ASN A 7 -22.63 38.29 2.94
C ASN A 7 -22.51 36.76 2.98
N ASN A 8 -22.18 36.14 1.82
CA ASN A 8 -21.86 34.72 1.71
C ASN A 8 -20.46 34.46 2.31
N ASN A 9 -20.43 34.28 3.63
CA ASN A 9 -19.23 33.79 4.32
C ASN A 9 -19.04 32.30 3.99
N ASN A 10 -18.39 32.01 2.86
CA ASN A 10 -17.80 30.71 2.59
C ASN A 10 -16.58 30.51 3.52
N LYS A 11 -16.85 30.09 4.76
CA LYS A 11 -15.81 29.70 5.70
C LYS A 11 -15.20 28.40 5.18
N GLN A 12 -14.02 28.48 4.62
CA GLN A 12 -13.22 27.30 4.29
C GLN A 12 -12.93 26.56 5.61
N LEU A 13 -13.51 25.37 5.77
CA LEU A 13 -13.27 24.49 6.91
C LEU A 13 -11.79 24.14 6.98
N THR A 14 -11.20 24.23 8.16
CA THR A 14 -9.84 23.77 8.37
C THR A 14 -9.78 22.24 8.22
N ARG A 15 -8.60 21.71 7.89
CA ARG A 15 -8.39 20.26 7.75
C ARG A 15 -8.80 19.48 9.00
N GLU A 16 -8.63 20.07 10.18
CA GLU A 16 -9.03 19.48 11.46
C GLU A 16 -10.55 19.47 11.66
N GLU A 17 -11.25 20.51 11.20
CA GLU A 17 -12.71 20.57 11.21
C GLU A 17 -13.32 19.58 10.22
N SER A 18 -12.69 19.39 9.05
CA SER A 18 -13.10 18.37 8.08
C SER A 18 -12.93 16.95 8.63
N LEU A 19 -11.79 16.66 9.29
CA LEU A 19 -11.56 15.38 9.95
C LEU A 19 -12.53 15.12 11.11
N ARG A 20 -12.85 16.14 11.91
CA ARG A 20 -13.86 16.01 12.98
C ARG A 20 -15.26 15.78 12.43
N LEU A 21 -15.64 16.44 11.34
CA LEU A 21 -16.93 16.24 10.67
C LEU A 21 -16.99 14.85 10.02
N GLU A 22 -15.88 14.34 9.51
CA GLU A 22 -15.79 12.95 9.04
C GLU A 22 -15.88 11.94 10.19
N GLU A 23 -15.22 12.19 11.32
CA GLU A 23 -15.34 11.36 12.53
C GLU A 23 -16.76 11.43 13.15
N GLU A 24 -17.41 12.61 13.14
CA GLU A 24 -18.80 12.76 13.60
C GLU A 24 -19.80 12.17 12.61
N SER A 25 -19.56 12.21 11.32
CA SER A 25 -20.38 11.54 10.31
C SER A 25 -20.23 10.02 10.36
N GLN A 26 -19.06 9.52 10.78
CA GLN A 26 -18.82 8.10 11.07
C GLN A 26 -19.46 7.63 12.40
N LYS A 27 -19.80 8.52 13.31
CA LYS A 27 -20.76 8.22 14.39
C LYS A 27 -22.17 8.21 13.81
N VAL A 28 -22.42 7.28 12.91
CA VAL A 28 -23.67 7.11 12.19
C VAL A 28 -24.80 6.96 13.19
N LYS A 29 -25.70 7.92 13.20
CA LYS A 29 -27.08 7.66 13.61
C LYS A 29 -27.57 6.51 12.75
N GLY A 30 -27.71 5.32 13.34
CA GLY A 30 -28.17 4.13 12.68
C GLY A 30 -29.32 4.46 11.75
N SER A 31 -29.28 3.95 10.53
CA SER A 31 -30.34 4.27 9.56
C SER A 31 -31.69 3.92 10.18
N LYS A 32 -32.75 4.64 9.85
CA LYS A 32 -34.12 4.32 10.30
C LYS A 32 -34.54 2.86 10.01
N TRP A 33 -33.86 2.21 9.07
CA TRP A 33 -34.04 0.81 8.70
C TRP A 33 -33.41 -0.17 9.71
N ASN A 34 -32.47 0.30 10.53
CA ASN A 34 -31.82 -0.50 11.55
C ASN A 34 -32.28 -0.14 12.98
N ALA A 35 -33.53 0.26 13.14
CA ALA A 35 -34.11 0.60 14.43
C ALA A 35 -34.01 -0.57 15.45
N ALA A 36 -33.82 -1.81 14.97
CA ALA A 36 -33.62 -3.00 15.77
C ALA A 36 -32.13 -3.33 16.01
N GLN A 37 -31.18 -2.51 15.53
CA GLN A 37 -29.72 -2.74 15.62
C GLN A 37 -29.29 -4.12 15.10
N THR A 38 -29.96 -4.63 14.07
CA THR A 38 -29.72 -5.97 13.56
C THR A 38 -28.63 -6.04 12.51
N PHE A 39 -28.29 -4.90 11.89
CA PHE A 39 -27.27 -4.78 10.86
C PHE A 39 -26.68 -3.37 10.87
N GLU A 40 -25.36 -3.27 10.99
CA GLU A 40 -24.61 -2.03 10.85
C GLU A 40 -23.31 -2.36 10.13
N GLU A 41 -23.00 -1.60 9.09
CA GLU A 41 -21.75 -1.73 8.33
C GLU A 41 -20.96 -0.45 8.43
N ARG A 42 -19.66 -0.55 8.70
CA ARG A 42 -18.71 0.55 8.73
C ARG A 42 -17.59 0.28 7.74
N SER A 43 -17.35 1.25 6.86
CA SER A 43 -16.22 1.18 5.92
C SER A 43 -14.93 1.59 6.61
N TYR A 44 -13.88 0.82 6.36
CA TYR A 44 -12.51 1.02 6.87
C TYR A 44 -11.48 1.15 5.74
N LEU A 45 -11.89 1.47 4.52
CA LEU A 45 -10.99 1.48 3.36
C LEU A 45 -9.80 2.44 3.54
N SER A 46 -10.02 3.67 3.99
CA SER A 46 -8.96 4.65 4.25
C SER A 46 -8.02 4.22 5.39
N TRP A 47 -8.59 3.55 6.42
CA TRP A 47 -7.80 2.96 7.49
C TRP A 47 -6.95 1.79 6.96
N ALA A 48 -7.51 0.94 6.10
CA ALA A 48 -6.79 -0.17 5.48
C ALA A 48 -5.60 0.32 4.65
N GLU A 49 -5.79 1.38 3.83
CA GLU A 49 -4.72 2.00 3.06
C GLU A 49 -3.59 2.52 3.95
N THR A 50 -3.93 3.27 5.00
CA THR A 50 -2.94 3.78 5.96
C THR A 50 -2.21 2.65 6.66
N THR A 51 -2.96 1.66 7.17
CA THR A 51 -2.40 0.53 7.91
C THR A 51 -1.52 -0.35 7.04
N LEU A 52 -1.94 -0.64 5.79
CA LEU A 52 -1.14 -1.41 4.85
C LEU A 52 0.18 -0.70 4.52
N ASN A 53 0.15 0.62 4.30
CA ASN A 53 1.36 1.41 4.10
C ASN A 53 2.30 1.39 5.32
N GLU A 54 1.77 1.39 6.53
CA GLU A 54 2.58 1.27 7.76
C GLU A 54 3.22 -0.12 7.88
N ILE A 55 2.46 -1.18 7.56
CA ILE A 55 2.96 -2.56 7.57
C ILE A 55 4.09 -2.71 6.55
N LEU A 56 3.85 -2.32 5.29
CA LEU A 56 4.84 -2.38 4.22
C LEU A 56 6.12 -1.61 4.58
N ARG A 57 5.98 -0.41 5.13
CA ARG A 57 7.15 0.40 5.55
C ARG A 57 7.97 -0.28 6.65
N ARG A 58 7.32 -0.93 7.61
CA ARG A 58 8.02 -1.69 8.66
C ARG A 58 8.71 -2.91 8.09
N GLN A 59 8.00 -3.72 7.31
CA GLN A 59 8.56 -4.91 6.66
C GLN A 59 9.72 -4.55 5.72
N CYS A 60 9.63 -3.46 4.95
CA CYS A 60 10.73 -2.99 4.13
C CYS A 60 11.97 -2.65 4.96
N LYS A 61 11.80 -2.05 6.15
CA LYS A 61 12.93 -1.75 7.04
C LYS A 61 13.51 -3.00 7.69
N ASP A 62 12.64 -3.88 8.20
CA ASP A 62 13.06 -4.97 9.07
C ASP A 62 13.46 -6.22 8.27
N GLU A 63 12.79 -6.52 7.16
CA GLU A 63 13.00 -7.75 6.38
C GLU A 63 13.86 -7.52 5.13
N LEU A 64 13.69 -6.43 4.42
CA LEU A 64 14.48 -6.18 3.20
C LEU A 64 15.87 -5.63 3.50
N TRP A 65 16.07 -4.95 4.62
CA TRP A 65 17.38 -4.59 5.10
C TRP A 65 18.17 -5.82 5.58
N PHE A 66 17.51 -6.76 6.30
CA PHE A 66 18.13 -8.00 6.77
C PHE A 66 18.10 -9.13 5.74
N ALA A 67 17.27 -9.06 4.71
CA ALA A 67 17.16 -10.07 3.68
C ALA A 67 18.33 -10.06 2.68
N SER A 68 19.24 -9.09 2.77
CA SER A 68 20.55 -9.21 2.09
C SER A 68 21.33 -10.46 2.52
N GLU A 69 20.97 -11.07 3.67
CA GLU A 69 21.53 -12.34 4.15
C GLU A 69 20.71 -13.57 3.73
N LYS A 70 19.45 -13.44 3.31
CA LYS A 70 18.62 -14.56 2.84
C LYS A 70 18.85 -14.82 1.35
N GLU A 71 19.20 -16.07 1.00
CA GLU A 71 19.68 -16.47 -0.35
C GLU A 71 18.78 -16.08 -1.53
N HIS A 72 17.47 -15.94 -1.35
CA HIS A 72 16.54 -15.65 -2.46
C HIS A 72 16.29 -14.16 -2.70
N ILE A 73 16.81 -13.27 -1.82
CA ILE A 73 16.75 -11.81 -2.01
C ILE A 73 18.16 -11.25 -2.23
N LYS A 74 19.19 -12.13 -2.24
CA LYS A 74 20.55 -11.71 -2.60
C LYS A 74 20.51 -10.90 -3.88
N SER A 75 21.02 -9.69 -3.79
CA SER A 75 21.18 -8.81 -4.94
C SER A 75 21.96 -9.56 -6.02
N LYS A 76 21.23 -10.06 -7.00
CA LYS A 76 21.86 -10.59 -8.20
C LYS A 76 22.64 -9.44 -8.82
N GLU A 77 23.88 -9.70 -9.18
CA GLU A 77 24.66 -8.69 -9.89
C GLU A 77 23.96 -8.37 -11.21
N VAL A 78 23.61 -7.11 -11.39
CA VAL A 78 23.03 -6.59 -12.62
C VAL A 78 24.17 -6.18 -13.54
N ARG A 79 23.94 -6.18 -14.85
CA ARG A 79 24.92 -5.77 -15.84
C ARG A 79 25.58 -4.43 -15.48
N GLY A 80 26.88 -4.35 -15.61
CA GLY A 80 27.66 -3.14 -15.26
C GLY A 80 28.10 -3.08 -13.81
N GLY A 81 28.00 -4.18 -13.05
CA GLY A 81 28.42 -4.26 -11.66
C GLY A 81 27.44 -3.60 -10.68
N TRP A 82 26.21 -3.34 -11.13
CA TRP A 82 25.16 -2.80 -10.27
C TRP A 82 24.59 -3.88 -9.36
N ARG A 83 24.24 -3.47 -8.12
CA ARG A 83 23.58 -4.33 -7.14
C ARG A 83 22.41 -3.57 -6.49
N ARG A 84 21.26 -4.23 -6.39
CA ARG A 84 20.11 -3.70 -5.68
C ARG A 84 20.37 -3.75 -4.17
N ARG A 85 20.12 -2.66 -3.46
CA ARG A 85 20.40 -2.50 -2.03
C ARG A 85 19.16 -2.31 -1.20
N PHE A 86 18.28 -1.43 -1.61
CA PHE A 86 17.09 -1.07 -0.88
C PHE A 86 15.86 -1.17 -1.73
N LEU A 87 14.76 -1.40 -1.05
CA LEU A 87 13.44 -1.34 -1.63
C LEU A 87 12.52 -0.59 -0.68
N LEU A 88 11.76 0.34 -1.22
CA LEU A 88 10.60 0.93 -0.58
C LEU A 88 9.37 0.50 -1.37
N LEU A 89 8.40 -0.09 -0.68
CA LEU A 89 7.12 -0.49 -1.24
C LEU A 89 6.01 0.30 -0.55
N SER A 90 5.08 0.84 -1.31
CA SER A 90 3.92 1.57 -0.83
C SER A 90 2.70 1.31 -1.69
N VAL A 91 1.52 1.52 -1.11
CA VAL A 91 0.26 1.51 -1.84
C VAL A 91 0.10 2.86 -2.53
N LYS A 92 -0.08 2.84 -3.84
CA LYS A 92 -0.36 4.03 -4.65
C LYS A 92 -1.87 4.26 -4.79
N LYS A 93 -2.64 3.18 -4.92
CA LYS A 93 -4.09 3.24 -5.03
C LYS A 93 -4.72 1.98 -4.47
N LEU A 94 -5.71 2.15 -3.63
CA LEU A 94 -6.53 1.09 -3.06
C LEU A 94 -7.97 1.30 -3.49
N SER A 95 -8.65 0.24 -3.93
CA SER A 95 -10.08 0.25 -4.26
C SER A 95 -10.74 -1.03 -3.80
N GLY A 96 -12.07 -1.02 -3.68
CA GLY A 96 -12.83 -2.15 -3.18
C GLY A 96 -13.49 -1.88 -1.84
N ASN A 97 -13.70 -2.91 -1.06
CA ASN A 97 -14.37 -2.84 0.24
C ASN A 97 -13.48 -3.38 1.37
N CYS A 98 -13.43 -2.62 2.46
CA CYS A 98 -12.90 -3.06 3.74
C CYS A 98 -13.89 -2.64 4.81
N SER A 99 -14.54 -3.58 5.48
CA SER A 99 -15.66 -3.27 6.37
C SER A 99 -15.70 -4.14 7.62
N ILE A 100 -16.34 -3.61 8.65
CA ILE A 100 -16.78 -4.35 9.82
C ILE A 100 -18.30 -4.28 9.88
N VAL A 101 -18.93 -5.43 9.97
CA VAL A 101 -20.38 -5.58 9.91
C VAL A 101 -20.88 -6.20 11.21
N LEU A 102 -21.80 -5.50 11.89
CA LEU A 102 -22.58 -6.07 12.98
C LEU A 102 -23.82 -6.76 12.40
N SER A 103 -23.89 -8.09 12.53
CA SER A 103 -25.02 -8.87 12.08
C SER A 103 -25.50 -9.81 13.18
N ARG A 104 -26.75 -9.66 13.60
CA ARG A 104 -27.36 -10.50 14.65
C ARG A 104 -26.55 -10.57 15.95
N GLY A 105 -25.99 -9.42 16.37
CA GLY A 105 -25.16 -9.32 17.56
C GLY A 105 -23.74 -9.90 17.45
N LYS A 106 -23.30 -10.25 16.23
CA LYS A 106 -21.94 -10.71 15.97
C LYS A 106 -21.23 -9.74 15.04
N MET A 107 -20.03 -9.35 15.42
CA MET A 107 -19.14 -8.60 14.53
C MET A 107 -18.48 -9.55 13.53
N LYS A 108 -18.41 -9.11 12.29
CA LYS A 108 -17.70 -9.79 11.19
C LYS A 108 -16.88 -8.74 10.46
N HIS A 109 -15.71 -9.09 10.03
CA HIS A 109 -14.91 -8.26 9.15
C HIS A 109 -14.93 -8.81 7.73
N GLY A 110 -14.77 -7.93 6.76
CA GLY A 110 -14.67 -8.23 5.34
C GLY A 110 -13.55 -7.41 4.70
N LEU A 111 -12.73 -8.07 3.93
CA LEU A 111 -11.69 -7.47 3.10
C LEU A 111 -11.87 -8.01 1.69
N ASP A 112 -12.17 -7.09 0.76
CA ASP A 112 -12.41 -7.39 -0.65
C ASP A 112 -11.95 -6.18 -1.48
N LEU A 113 -10.66 -6.16 -1.79
CA LEU A 113 -10.03 -5.10 -2.56
C LEU A 113 -9.97 -5.53 -4.01
N GLU A 114 -10.62 -4.77 -4.90
CA GLU A 114 -10.75 -5.11 -6.32
C GLU A 114 -9.45 -4.95 -7.08
N THR A 115 -8.80 -3.82 -6.92
CA THR A 115 -7.53 -3.53 -7.60
C THR A 115 -6.67 -2.66 -6.71
N THR A 116 -5.50 -3.20 -6.33
CA THR A 116 -4.52 -2.45 -5.57
C THR A 116 -3.30 -2.18 -6.44
N GLU A 117 -2.98 -0.90 -6.64
CA GLU A 117 -1.78 -0.46 -7.33
C GLU A 117 -0.70 -0.16 -6.29
N PHE A 118 0.43 -0.83 -6.44
CA PHE A 118 1.62 -0.61 -5.63
C PHE A 118 2.65 0.19 -6.40
N GLU A 119 3.42 1.00 -5.69
CA GLU A 119 4.64 1.62 -6.21
C GLU A 119 5.86 1.14 -5.43
N ILE A 120 6.94 0.98 -6.17
CA ILE A 120 8.22 0.52 -5.67
C ILE A 120 9.30 1.53 -6.03
N LYS A 121 10.23 1.73 -5.11
CA LYS A 121 11.47 2.44 -5.34
C LYS A 121 12.64 1.53 -4.97
N ALA A 122 13.38 1.09 -5.95
CA ALA A 122 14.55 0.25 -5.78
C ALA A 122 15.83 1.08 -5.90
N THR A 123 16.74 0.94 -4.95
CA THR A 123 18.04 1.65 -4.94
C THR A 123 19.14 0.69 -5.36
N TYR A 124 19.97 1.11 -6.30
CA TYR A 124 21.10 0.37 -6.84
C TYR A 124 22.40 1.11 -6.60
N THR A 125 23.47 0.36 -6.29
CA THR A 125 24.85 0.88 -6.20
C THR A 125 25.79 0.06 -7.09
N LYS A 126 26.91 0.65 -7.50
CA LYS A 126 28.01 -0.12 -8.12
C LYS A 126 28.96 -0.68 -7.05
N GLY A 127 29.53 -1.87 -7.31
CA GLY A 127 30.52 -2.48 -6.43
C GLY A 127 29.95 -3.38 -5.34
N GLU A 128 30.86 -3.95 -4.53
CA GLU A 128 30.53 -4.89 -3.46
C GLU A 128 30.21 -4.18 -2.17
N ASP A 129 30.94 -3.13 -1.86
CA ASP A 129 30.74 -2.36 -0.65
C ASP A 129 29.66 -1.29 -0.87
N PHE A 130 28.84 -1.11 0.17
CA PHE A 130 27.85 -0.07 0.19
C PHE A 130 28.50 1.20 0.74
N ASP A 131 28.96 2.05 -0.15
CA ASP A 131 29.37 3.40 0.21
C ASP A 131 28.39 4.41 -0.42
N TYR A 132 27.77 5.25 0.42
CA TYR A 132 26.87 6.30 -0.07
C TYR A 132 27.61 7.35 -0.91
N ASP A 133 28.95 7.48 -0.72
CA ASP A 133 29.79 8.43 -1.45
C ASP A 133 30.04 7.98 -2.91
N ASP A 134 29.90 6.69 -3.22
CA ASP A 134 30.07 6.16 -4.59
C ASP A 134 28.86 6.41 -5.52
N GLY A 135 27.81 7.03 -4.99
CA GLY A 135 26.59 7.32 -5.71
C GLY A 135 25.63 6.12 -5.78
N TYR A 136 24.37 6.44 -5.82
CA TYR A 136 23.30 5.45 -6.02
C TYR A 136 22.34 5.89 -7.10
N VAL A 137 21.59 4.95 -7.64
CA VAL A 137 20.56 5.19 -8.64
C VAL A 137 19.24 4.63 -8.12
N GLU A 138 18.17 5.41 -8.27
CA GLU A 138 16.82 4.97 -7.94
C GLU A 138 16.06 4.55 -9.20
N VAL A 139 15.38 3.41 -9.11
CA VAL A 139 14.49 2.90 -10.15
C VAL A 139 13.08 2.84 -9.59
N ASP A 140 12.20 3.67 -10.11
CA ASP A 140 10.79 3.64 -9.78
C ASP A 140 10.07 2.57 -10.60
N GLY A 141 9.15 1.86 -9.97
CA GLY A 141 8.28 0.90 -10.63
C GLY A 141 6.87 0.90 -10.05
N THR A 142 5.97 0.27 -10.76
CA THR A 142 4.59 0.01 -10.31
C THR A 142 4.15 -1.38 -10.72
N PHE A 143 3.27 -1.97 -9.92
CA PHE A 143 2.58 -3.21 -10.27
C PHE A 143 1.18 -3.20 -9.67
N THR A 144 0.33 -4.11 -10.12
CA THR A 144 -1.04 -4.27 -9.63
C THR A 144 -1.26 -5.67 -9.06
N VAL A 145 -2.09 -5.74 -8.02
CA VAL A 145 -2.72 -6.97 -7.55
C VAL A 145 -4.22 -6.83 -7.81
N PRO A 146 -4.78 -7.64 -8.71
CA PRO A 146 -6.17 -7.47 -9.17
C PRO A 146 -7.20 -7.68 -8.09
N GLU A 147 -6.93 -8.60 -7.16
CA GLU A 147 -7.83 -8.96 -6.07
C GLU A 147 -7.04 -9.29 -4.80
N ILE A 148 -7.49 -8.73 -3.69
CA ILE A 148 -7.01 -9.05 -2.35
C ILE A 148 -8.25 -9.26 -1.48
N SER A 149 -8.60 -10.50 -1.22
CA SER A 149 -9.70 -10.91 -0.36
C SER A 149 -9.20 -11.85 0.74
N ILE A 150 -10.02 -12.09 1.75
CA ILE A 150 -9.70 -13.05 2.82
C ILE A 150 -9.40 -14.44 2.21
N GLU A 151 -10.14 -14.81 1.17
CA GLU A 151 -9.97 -16.10 0.48
C GLU A 151 -8.65 -16.15 -0.30
N THR A 152 -8.36 -15.12 -1.11
CA THR A 152 -7.09 -15.07 -1.88
C THR A 152 -5.86 -14.99 -0.97
N ILE A 153 -6.00 -14.39 0.23
CA ILE A 153 -4.95 -14.41 1.25
C ILE A 153 -4.74 -15.83 1.78
N ALA A 154 -5.82 -16.51 2.19
CA ALA A 154 -5.76 -17.84 2.80
C ALA A 154 -5.24 -18.91 1.83
N ASP A 155 -5.58 -18.79 0.55
CA ASP A 155 -5.22 -19.76 -0.49
C ASP A 155 -3.90 -19.41 -1.21
N ASP A 156 -3.25 -18.31 -0.83
CA ASP A 156 -2.04 -17.75 -1.48
C ASP A 156 -2.24 -17.58 -3.01
N GLU A 157 -3.43 -17.13 -3.43
CA GLU A 157 -3.80 -16.96 -4.83
C GLU A 157 -3.52 -15.55 -5.38
N PHE A 158 -2.55 -14.84 -4.81
CA PHE A 158 -2.15 -13.53 -5.32
C PHE A 158 -1.45 -13.63 -6.67
N GLU A 159 -1.81 -12.73 -7.55
CA GLU A 159 -1.14 -12.56 -8.84
C GLU A 159 -0.65 -11.12 -8.99
N ILE A 160 0.64 -10.95 -9.23
CA ILE A 160 1.21 -9.65 -9.57
C ILE A 160 1.11 -9.45 -11.08
N ARG A 161 0.46 -8.37 -11.49
CA ARG A 161 0.26 -7.98 -12.89
C ARG A 161 0.86 -6.60 -13.16
N ASP A 162 1.03 -6.29 -14.42
CA ASP A 162 1.43 -4.98 -14.94
C ASP A 162 2.72 -4.41 -14.29
N ALA A 163 3.65 -5.29 -13.92
CA ALA A 163 4.94 -4.87 -13.38
C ALA A 163 5.72 -4.07 -14.43
N LYS A 164 5.92 -2.77 -14.17
CA LYS A 164 6.60 -1.83 -15.05
C LYS A 164 7.53 -0.95 -14.24
N ALA A 165 8.80 -0.87 -14.67
CA ALA A 165 9.77 0.03 -14.10
C ALA A 165 10.14 1.14 -15.09
N LYS A 166 10.58 2.29 -14.58
CA LYS A 166 11.11 3.39 -15.37
C LYS A 166 12.61 3.21 -15.55
N GLU A 167 13.12 3.60 -16.71
CA GLU A 167 14.56 3.66 -16.91
C GLU A 167 15.15 4.81 -16.10
N PRO A 168 16.22 4.54 -15.30
CA PRO A 168 16.89 5.60 -14.55
C PRO A 168 17.63 6.54 -15.52
N LYS A 169 17.40 7.84 -15.39
CA LYS A 169 18.00 8.85 -16.28
C LYS A 169 19.44 9.19 -15.93
N GLU A 170 19.84 8.89 -14.71
CA GLU A 170 21.14 9.20 -14.13
C GLU A 170 22.24 8.29 -14.66
N VAL A 171 21.90 7.17 -15.28
CA VAL A 171 22.84 6.21 -15.87
C VAL A 171 23.07 6.57 -17.34
N GLU A 172 24.31 6.80 -17.74
CA GLU A 172 24.65 7.19 -19.12
C GLU A 172 24.51 6.03 -20.11
N ASP A 173 24.98 4.84 -19.73
CA ASP A 173 24.93 3.65 -20.59
C ASP A 173 23.51 3.12 -20.76
N GLU A 174 23.03 3.08 -22.00
CA GLU A 174 21.67 2.62 -22.33
C GLU A 174 21.44 1.15 -21.97
N ASN A 175 22.47 0.31 -22.10
CA ASN A 175 22.34 -1.12 -21.79
C ASN A 175 22.27 -1.34 -20.27
N GLU A 176 23.00 -0.53 -19.48
CA GLU A 176 22.89 -0.56 -18.02
C GLU A 176 21.51 -0.07 -17.57
N ARG A 177 20.97 1.01 -18.16
CA ARG A 177 19.61 1.49 -17.87
C ARG A 177 18.55 0.40 -18.10
N LYS A 178 18.62 -0.27 -19.25
CA LYS A 178 17.70 -1.36 -19.57
C LYS A 178 17.85 -2.52 -18.59
N ALA A 179 19.07 -2.89 -18.23
CA ALA A 179 19.33 -3.98 -17.29
C ALA A 179 18.78 -3.67 -15.89
N LEU A 180 18.91 -2.44 -15.39
CA LEU A 180 18.35 -2.02 -14.11
C LEU A 180 16.84 -2.04 -14.12
N LYS A 181 16.22 -1.57 -15.20
CA LYS A 181 14.78 -1.63 -15.40
C LYS A 181 14.26 -3.08 -15.39
N GLU A 182 14.88 -3.96 -16.19
CA GLU A 182 14.53 -5.38 -16.29
C GLU A 182 14.68 -6.10 -14.95
N ASP A 183 15.76 -5.83 -14.21
CA ASP A 183 15.96 -6.40 -12.87
C ASP A 183 14.85 -5.94 -11.91
N CYS A 184 14.48 -4.66 -11.93
CA CYS A 184 13.40 -4.13 -11.11
C CYS A 184 12.06 -4.78 -11.47
N GLU A 185 11.75 -4.95 -12.77
CA GLU A 185 10.52 -5.60 -13.25
C GLU A 185 10.44 -7.09 -12.86
N LEU A 186 11.56 -7.80 -12.94
CA LEU A 186 11.65 -9.19 -12.50
C LEU A 186 11.45 -9.30 -10.99
N PHE A 187 12.12 -8.42 -10.25
CA PHE A 187 12.02 -8.43 -8.80
C PHE A 187 10.60 -8.13 -8.29
N MET A 188 9.87 -7.23 -8.94
CA MET A 188 8.48 -6.96 -8.57
C MET A 188 7.61 -8.23 -8.60
N LYS A 189 7.88 -9.16 -9.52
CA LYS A 189 7.15 -10.43 -9.60
C LYS A 189 7.47 -11.36 -8.42
N ASP A 190 8.68 -11.26 -7.87
CA ASP A 190 9.12 -12.07 -6.73
C ASP A 190 8.58 -11.53 -5.37
N LEU A 191 7.94 -10.32 -5.37
CA LEU A 191 7.34 -9.72 -4.17
C LEU A 191 6.03 -10.37 -3.73
N LYS A 192 5.52 -11.40 -4.43
CA LYS A 192 4.25 -12.04 -4.08
C LYS A 192 4.16 -12.38 -2.59
N GLY A 193 5.06 -13.20 -2.08
CA GLY A 193 5.04 -13.61 -0.67
C GLY A 193 5.16 -12.45 0.33
N PHE A 194 5.89 -11.38 -0.04
CA PHE A 194 6.00 -10.18 0.76
C PHE A 194 4.66 -9.42 0.85
N VAL A 195 3.97 -9.28 -0.29
CA VAL A 195 2.65 -8.62 -0.35
C VAL A 195 1.61 -9.47 0.37
N THR A 196 1.62 -10.80 0.19
CA THR A 196 0.73 -11.73 0.91
C THR A 196 0.88 -11.55 2.41
N GLY A 197 2.10 -11.60 2.95
CA GLY A 197 2.34 -11.43 4.39
C GLY A 197 1.90 -10.06 4.92
N ALA A 198 2.02 -8.99 4.12
CA ALA A 198 1.50 -7.68 4.49
C ALA A 198 -0.03 -7.65 4.56
N CYS A 199 -0.70 -8.34 3.62
CA CYS A 199 -2.16 -8.43 3.59
C CYS A 199 -2.71 -9.34 4.70
N GLU A 200 -2.03 -10.42 5.06
CA GLU A 200 -2.34 -11.24 6.23
C GLU A 200 -2.31 -10.41 7.52
N HIS A 201 -1.28 -9.58 7.68
CA HIS A 201 -1.17 -8.67 8.82
C HIS A 201 -2.29 -7.62 8.85
N LEU A 202 -2.68 -7.09 7.68
CA LEU A 202 -3.81 -6.16 7.57
C LEU A 202 -5.13 -6.84 7.99
N GLU A 203 -5.37 -8.06 7.50
CA GLU A 203 -6.55 -8.86 7.84
C GLU A 203 -6.62 -9.14 9.34
N GLN A 204 -5.52 -9.56 9.96
CA GLN A 204 -5.44 -9.78 11.41
C GLN A 204 -5.80 -8.52 12.21
N LYS A 205 -5.24 -7.35 11.81
CA LYS A 205 -5.57 -6.08 12.45
C LYS A 205 -7.03 -5.67 12.27
N LEU A 206 -7.64 -6.00 11.13
CA LEU A 206 -9.06 -5.77 10.89
C LEU A 206 -9.93 -6.67 11.77
N ALA A 207 -9.53 -7.94 11.94
CA ALA A 207 -10.19 -8.89 12.83
C ALA A 207 -10.10 -8.46 14.30
N GLU A 208 -8.94 -7.99 14.77
CA GLU A 208 -8.75 -7.40 16.11
C GLU A 208 -9.71 -6.23 16.30
N LYS A 209 -9.73 -5.29 15.35
CA LYS A 209 -10.59 -4.10 15.38
C LYS A 209 -12.08 -4.43 15.36
N ALA A 210 -12.47 -5.57 14.85
CA ALA A 210 -13.85 -6.06 14.89
C ALA A 210 -14.24 -6.62 16.25
N ASN A 211 -13.28 -6.98 17.11
CA ASN A 211 -13.51 -7.53 18.44
C ASN A 211 -13.42 -6.48 19.56
N ASP A 212 -12.93 -5.27 19.26
CA ASP A 212 -12.88 -4.11 20.17
C ASP A 212 -14.23 -3.35 20.18
#